data_3084dae9cb64136730c58d6c0a88da42
#
_entry.id   3084dae9cb64136730c58d6c0a88da42
#
_cell.length_a   1.000
_cell.length_b   1.000
_cell.length_c   1.000
_cell.angle_alpha   90.00
_cell.angle_beta   90.00
_cell.angle_gamma   90.00
#
_symmetry.space_group_name_H-M   'P 1'
#
loop_
_entity.id
_entity.type
_entity.pdbx_description
1 polymer ?
#
loop_
_entity_poly.entity_id
_entity_poly.type
_entity_poly.pdbx_seq_one_letter_code
_entity_poly.pdbx_strand_id
1 'polypeptide(L)'
;MRITIIGSGFLGSALAHHWRQQGHHQITLTTTSPERLEVLETLAHRVVLLQAGDPEALLAALADTEVAIFCQAPTGSQQVDTDAYRATYIDPFTTLQGLLPQLPQLAQIVYTGSGSVYGDAAGGWVDEAVAVQPRDGHGQVLWEAEQLLQACRSHRRRVCVLRLGALYGPGRELIPRLSRLAGTTRPGAGQVYCSWLHRDDAVGAIHAAVQGGWDDTVNVVDDEPCTVADLMERLVTATGLEPVCWQEDQPVTPAMANRRVSNRRLHQLGYRLAHPRIVLPRLVSIDDALLGSVSQRALESPRRRANHNLHRQEESVQRFLNALQPGTYVRPHRHRRAEPGAGFECFVVLQGSIGLLVLEADGTVIHTQRLDAAGPVRGVELAEDQFHTLVALSSDAVLLELKQGPYEPAADKDFLAHCPLEGSEAAQDQERRWRQLFEPSSP
;
A
#
# COMPACT_ATOMS: atom_id res chain seq x y z
N MET A 1 6.90 3.54 -33.99
CA MET A 1 5.58 2.92 -34.21
C MET A 1 4.49 3.86 -33.75
N ARG A 2 3.34 3.79 -34.39
CA ARG A 2 2.11 4.49 -33.96
C ARG A 2 1.28 3.53 -33.11
N ILE A 3 1.15 3.85 -31.85
CA ILE A 3 0.53 2.99 -30.85
C ILE A 3 -0.70 3.66 -30.29
N THR A 4 -1.84 2.99 -30.30
CA THR A 4 -3.04 3.45 -29.61
C THR A 4 -3.30 2.60 -28.36
N ILE A 5 -3.44 3.24 -27.22
CA ILE A 5 -3.78 2.61 -25.94
C ILE A 5 -5.24 2.94 -25.63
N ILE A 6 -6.09 1.92 -25.67
CA ILE A 6 -7.51 2.01 -25.33
C ILE A 6 -7.65 1.76 -23.83
N GLY A 7 -8.05 2.82 -23.09
CA GLY A 7 -8.15 2.80 -21.64
C GLY A 7 -6.93 3.40 -20.94
N SER A 8 -7.07 4.66 -20.53
CA SER A 8 -6.04 5.44 -19.79
C SER A 8 -6.14 5.28 -18.28
N GLY A 9 -6.53 4.11 -17.78
CA GLY A 9 -6.61 3.78 -16.37
C GLY A 9 -5.23 3.58 -15.71
N PHE A 10 -5.20 2.83 -14.62
CA PHE A 10 -4.00 2.54 -13.81
C PHE A 10 -2.81 1.99 -14.64
N LEU A 11 -3.09 1.08 -15.57
CA LEU A 11 -2.07 0.45 -16.41
C LEU A 11 -1.79 1.28 -17.67
N GLY A 12 -2.83 1.72 -18.39
CA GLY A 12 -2.65 2.43 -19.66
C GLY A 12 -1.92 3.77 -19.51
N SER A 13 -2.17 4.52 -18.43
CA SER A 13 -1.41 5.76 -18.15
C SER A 13 0.05 5.49 -17.82
N ALA A 14 0.35 4.42 -17.07
CA ALA A 14 1.71 4.04 -16.75
C ALA A 14 2.49 3.58 -18.00
N LEU A 15 1.82 2.83 -18.90
CA LEU A 15 2.38 2.40 -20.17
C LEU A 15 2.68 3.59 -21.09
N ALA A 16 1.74 4.54 -21.20
CA ALA A 16 1.95 5.77 -21.98
C ALA A 16 3.12 6.59 -21.46
N HIS A 17 3.21 6.77 -20.14
CA HIS A 17 4.33 7.45 -19.50
C HIS A 17 5.68 6.77 -19.82
N HIS A 18 5.74 5.43 -19.67
CA HIS A 18 6.93 4.64 -19.99
C HIS A 18 7.41 4.88 -21.44
N TRP A 19 6.52 4.78 -22.41
CA TRP A 19 6.88 4.97 -23.81
C TRP A 19 7.13 6.44 -24.19
N ARG A 20 6.48 7.37 -23.51
CA ARG A 20 6.73 8.81 -23.70
C ARG A 20 8.16 9.18 -23.30
N GLN A 21 8.65 8.60 -22.21
CA GLN A 21 10.04 8.79 -21.76
C GLN A 21 11.07 8.21 -22.75
N GLN A 22 10.75 7.11 -23.41
CA GLN A 22 11.64 6.50 -24.39
C GLN A 22 11.72 7.30 -25.72
N GLY A 23 10.72 8.10 -26.05
CA GLY A 23 10.71 9.00 -27.18
C GLY A 23 10.61 8.35 -28.57
N HIS A 24 10.41 7.03 -28.67
CA HIS A 24 10.46 6.29 -29.92
C HIS A 24 9.11 5.98 -30.56
N HIS A 25 8.00 6.31 -29.90
CA HIS A 25 6.65 5.99 -30.32
C HIS A 25 5.75 7.21 -30.40
N GLN A 26 4.85 7.22 -31.38
CA GLN A 26 3.73 8.13 -31.41
C GLN A 26 2.55 7.48 -30.67
N ILE A 27 2.13 8.07 -29.58
CA ILE A 27 1.15 7.50 -28.65
C ILE A 27 -0.17 8.24 -28.78
N THR A 28 -1.24 7.51 -29.06
CA THR A 28 -2.62 7.94 -28.89
C THR A 28 -3.18 7.27 -27.62
N LEU A 29 -3.77 8.05 -26.72
CA LEU A 29 -4.52 7.55 -25.56
C LEU A 29 -6.01 7.75 -25.77
N THR A 30 -6.83 6.86 -25.22
CA THR A 30 -8.27 7.07 -25.16
C THR A 30 -8.76 7.19 -23.73
N THR A 31 -9.81 7.98 -23.54
CA THR A 31 -10.51 8.13 -22.26
C THR A 31 -12.00 8.28 -22.49
N THR A 32 -12.81 7.85 -21.53
CA THR A 32 -14.26 8.12 -21.49
C THR A 32 -14.57 9.41 -20.70
N SER A 33 -13.59 9.99 -20.01
CA SER A 33 -13.72 11.11 -19.07
C SER A 33 -13.14 12.39 -19.64
N PRO A 34 -13.98 13.38 -20.02
CA PRO A 34 -13.51 14.65 -20.59
C PRO A 34 -12.58 15.42 -19.64
N GLU A 35 -12.83 15.34 -18.34
CA GLU A 35 -12.05 15.99 -17.28
C GLU A 35 -10.60 15.52 -17.20
N ARG A 36 -10.28 14.40 -17.82
CA ARG A 36 -8.92 13.84 -17.82
C ARG A 36 -8.08 14.23 -19.05
N LEU A 37 -8.69 14.90 -20.05
CA LEU A 37 -8.02 15.23 -21.31
C LEU A 37 -6.71 15.98 -21.08
N GLU A 38 -6.73 17.08 -20.36
CA GLU A 38 -5.57 17.94 -20.10
C GLU A 38 -4.40 17.17 -19.47
N VAL A 39 -4.68 16.34 -18.46
CA VAL A 39 -3.65 15.53 -17.81
C VAL A 39 -3.09 14.46 -18.76
N LEU A 40 -3.93 13.83 -19.58
CA LEU A 40 -3.52 12.80 -20.51
C LEU A 40 -2.72 13.33 -21.71
N GLU A 41 -2.91 14.57 -22.10
CA GLU A 41 -2.11 15.24 -23.14
C GLU A 41 -0.63 15.40 -22.75
N THR A 42 -0.33 15.37 -21.45
CA THR A 42 1.08 15.32 -20.98
C THR A 42 1.73 13.96 -21.20
N LEU A 43 0.94 12.90 -21.33
CA LEU A 43 1.38 11.50 -21.44
C LEU A 43 1.37 10.98 -22.88
N ALA A 44 0.65 11.64 -23.79
CA ALA A 44 0.45 11.17 -25.17
C ALA A 44 0.64 12.30 -26.19
N HIS A 45 0.78 11.94 -27.46
CA HIS A 45 0.82 12.89 -28.58
C HIS A 45 -0.58 13.28 -29.04
N ARG A 46 -1.55 12.42 -28.76
CA ARG A 46 -2.96 12.63 -29.07
C ARG A 46 -3.83 11.95 -28.00
N VAL A 47 -4.89 12.61 -27.60
CA VAL A 47 -5.91 12.02 -26.72
C VAL A 47 -7.25 12.04 -27.44
N VAL A 48 -7.99 10.93 -27.37
CA VAL A 48 -9.29 10.75 -28.01
C VAL A 48 -10.33 10.42 -26.93
N LEU A 49 -11.42 11.17 -26.94
CA LEU A 49 -12.60 10.81 -26.15
C LEU A 49 -13.29 9.64 -26.85
N LEU A 50 -13.35 8.47 -26.20
CA LEU A 50 -13.89 7.25 -26.77
C LEU A 50 -14.88 6.63 -25.79
N GLN A 51 -16.16 6.63 -26.17
CA GLN A 51 -17.17 5.84 -25.47
C GLN A 51 -17.13 4.40 -25.95
N ALA A 52 -17.39 3.45 -25.04
CA ALA A 52 -17.42 2.04 -25.39
C ALA A 52 -18.47 1.77 -26.49
N GLY A 53 -18.07 1.05 -27.53
CA GLY A 53 -18.97 0.68 -28.64
C GLY A 53 -19.23 1.76 -29.69
N ASP A 54 -18.64 2.97 -29.58
CA ASP A 54 -18.74 3.98 -30.62
C ASP A 54 -17.80 3.66 -31.80
N PRO A 55 -18.33 3.23 -32.97
CA PRO A 55 -17.51 2.78 -34.08
C PRO A 55 -16.77 3.94 -34.77
N GLU A 56 -17.33 5.11 -34.82
CA GLU A 56 -16.70 6.27 -35.45
C GLU A 56 -15.50 6.75 -34.62
N ALA A 57 -15.68 6.88 -33.31
CA ALA A 57 -14.62 7.26 -32.39
C ALA A 57 -13.50 6.20 -32.34
N LEU A 58 -13.85 4.90 -32.35
CA LEU A 58 -12.89 3.81 -32.37
C LEU A 58 -12.10 3.79 -33.69
N LEU A 59 -12.77 3.96 -34.83
CA LEU A 59 -12.13 4.05 -36.14
C LEU A 59 -11.16 5.27 -36.18
N ALA A 60 -11.63 6.43 -35.73
CA ALA A 60 -10.79 7.63 -35.67
C ALA A 60 -9.56 7.48 -34.76
N ALA A 61 -9.70 6.75 -33.62
CA ALA A 61 -8.60 6.47 -32.74
C ALA A 61 -7.56 5.52 -33.34
N LEU A 62 -8.00 4.57 -34.21
CA LEU A 62 -7.18 3.51 -34.77
C LEU A 62 -6.72 3.75 -36.20
N ALA A 63 -7.16 4.80 -36.88
CA ALA A 63 -6.99 5.04 -38.34
C ALA A 63 -5.53 4.86 -38.83
N ASP A 64 -4.55 5.38 -38.06
CA ASP A 64 -3.13 5.31 -38.39
C ASP A 64 -2.34 4.34 -37.48
N THR A 65 -3.04 3.53 -36.70
CA THR A 65 -2.44 2.68 -35.66
C THR A 65 -1.79 1.43 -36.26
N GLU A 66 -0.55 1.18 -35.86
CA GLU A 66 0.18 -0.06 -36.13
C GLU A 66 -0.01 -1.10 -35.04
N VAL A 67 -0.10 -0.64 -33.78
CA VAL A 67 -0.28 -1.50 -32.60
C VAL A 67 -1.40 -0.92 -31.73
N ALA A 68 -2.42 -1.71 -31.45
CA ALA A 68 -3.51 -1.37 -30.53
C ALA A 68 -3.36 -2.14 -29.19
N ILE A 69 -3.36 -1.42 -28.09
CA ILE A 69 -3.30 -1.99 -26.74
C ILE A 69 -4.64 -1.76 -26.04
N PHE A 70 -5.30 -2.83 -25.66
CA PHE A 70 -6.57 -2.77 -24.93
C PHE A 70 -6.32 -2.99 -23.44
N CYS A 71 -6.40 -1.89 -22.66
CA CYS A 71 -6.19 -1.84 -21.20
C CYS A 71 -7.43 -1.33 -20.44
N GLN A 72 -8.59 -1.27 -21.09
CA GLN A 72 -9.83 -0.83 -20.46
C GLN A 72 -10.23 -1.77 -19.32
N ALA A 73 -10.89 -1.21 -18.32
CA ALA A 73 -11.47 -1.93 -17.20
C ALA A 73 -12.71 -1.19 -16.71
N PRO A 74 -13.73 -1.89 -16.19
CA PRO A 74 -14.89 -1.27 -15.57
C PRO A 74 -14.47 -0.42 -14.37
N THR A 75 -15.15 0.70 -14.15
CA THR A 75 -14.91 1.60 -13.02
C THR A 75 -15.81 1.27 -11.84
N GLY A 76 -15.32 1.40 -10.61
CA GLY A 76 -16.07 1.42 -9.34
C GLY A 76 -17.26 0.44 -9.28
N SER A 77 -18.47 0.96 -9.26
CA SER A 77 -19.72 0.18 -9.17
C SER A 77 -20.00 -0.74 -10.38
N GLN A 78 -19.43 -0.44 -11.54
CA GLN A 78 -19.57 -1.27 -12.72
C GLN A 78 -18.83 -2.62 -12.62
N GLN A 79 -17.95 -2.79 -11.65
CA GLN A 79 -17.23 -4.05 -11.45
C GLN A 79 -18.12 -5.21 -10.96
N VAL A 80 -19.31 -4.91 -10.46
CA VAL A 80 -20.28 -5.92 -9.99
C VAL A 80 -21.40 -6.17 -10.98
N ASP A 81 -21.52 -5.35 -12.02
CA ASP A 81 -22.56 -5.42 -13.04
C ASP A 81 -22.05 -6.16 -14.28
N THR A 82 -22.66 -7.30 -14.60
CA THR A 82 -22.29 -8.13 -15.76
C THR A 82 -22.57 -7.42 -17.09
N ASP A 83 -23.62 -6.60 -17.18
CA ASP A 83 -23.93 -5.86 -18.41
C ASP A 83 -22.92 -4.74 -18.66
N ALA A 84 -22.48 -4.04 -17.61
CA ALA A 84 -21.40 -3.09 -17.70
C ALA A 84 -20.05 -3.75 -18.06
N TYR A 85 -19.84 -5.00 -17.60
CA TYR A 85 -18.69 -5.81 -18.03
C TYR A 85 -18.74 -6.12 -19.52
N ARG A 86 -19.90 -6.52 -20.05
CA ARG A 86 -20.10 -6.77 -21.49
C ARG A 86 -19.87 -5.50 -22.31
N ALA A 87 -20.44 -4.37 -21.90
CA ALA A 87 -20.23 -3.09 -22.55
C ALA A 87 -18.74 -2.67 -22.57
N THR A 88 -17.97 -3.03 -21.52
CA THR A 88 -16.55 -2.70 -21.45
C THR A 88 -15.69 -3.59 -22.34
N TYR A 89 -15.98 -4.88 -22.46
CA TYR A 89 -15.09 -5.84 -23.10
C TYR A 89 -15.63 -6.41 -24.42
N ILE A 90 -16.94 -6.65 -24.53
CA ILE A 90 -17.53 -7.29 -25.70
C ILE A 90 -17.80 -6.27 -26.81
N ASP A 91 -18.48 -5.16 -26.49
CA ASP A 91 -18.90 -4.19 -27.48
C ASP A 91 -17.73 -3.57 -28.26
N PRO A 92 -16.61 -3.13 -27.61
CA PRO A 92 -15.46 -2.60 -28.33
C PRO A 92 -14.79 -3.63 -29.24
N PHE A 93 -14.76 -4.91 -28.86
CA PHE A 93 -14.12 -5.95 -29.67
C PHE A 93 -15.01 -6.41 -30.82
N THR A 94 -16.33 -6.45 -30.63
CA THR A 94 -17.28 -6.68 -31.70
C THR A 94 -17.20 -5.55 -32.74
N THR A 95 -17.18 -4.30 -32.27
CA THR A 95 -17.01 -3.12 -33.12
C THR A 95 -15.67 -3.17 -33.89
N LEU A 96 -14.57 -3.50 -33.18
CA LEU A 96 -13.26 -3.64 -33.81
C LEU A 96 -13.27 -4.66 -34.97
N GLN A 97 -13.88 -5.83 -34.77
CA GLN A 97 -13.99 -6.84 -35.84
C GLN A 97 -14.62 -6.29 -37.12
N GLY A 98 -15.70 -5.50 -36.97
CA GLY A 98 -16.37 -4.83 -38.11
C GLY A 98 -15.50 -3.77 -38.80
N LEU A 99 -14.59 -3.15 -38.06
CA LEU A 99 -13.72 -2.07 -38.57
C LEU A 99 -12.41 -2.58 -39.20
N LEU A 100 -12.02 -3.84 -38.99
CA LEU A 100 -10.75 -4.38 -39.47
C LEU A 100 -10.43 -4.17 -40.96
N PRO A 101 -11.42 -4.25 -41.89
CA PRO A 101 -11.17 -3.93 -43.31
C PRO A 101 -10.71 -2.49 -43.54
N GLN A 102 -11.07 -1.56 -42.66
CA GLN A 102 -10.70 -0.14 -42.74
C GLN A 102 -9.40 0.17 -41.99
N LEU A 103 -8.78 -0.82 -41.34
CA LEU A 103 -7.56 -0.69 -40.53
C LEU A 103 -6.39 -1.52 -41.13
N PRO A 104 -5.96 -1.26 -42.36
CA PRO A 104 -4.96 -2.08 -43.06
C PRO A 104 -3.57 -2.02 -42.40
N GLN A 105 -3.29 -0.97 -41.62
CA GLN A 105 -2.00 -0.75 -40.94
C GLN A 105 -1.93 -1.44 -39.57
N LEU A 106 -3.06 -1.85 -39.01
CA LEU A 106 -3.11 -2.50 -37.70
C LEU A 106 -2.49 -3.91 -37.78
N ALA A 107 -1.23 -4.00 -37.36
CA ALA A 107 -0.41 -5.20 -37.47
C ALA A 107 -0.39 -6.03 -36.17
N GLN A 108 -0.68 -5.42 -35.02
CA GLN A 108 -0.70 -6.12 -33.74
C GLN A 108 -1.79 -5.58 -32.82
N ILE A 109 -2.46 -6.50 -32.13
CA ILE A 109 -3.39 -6.21 -31.04
C ILE A 109 -2.83 -6.88 -29.80
N VAL A 110 -2.71 -6.13 -28.69
CA VAL A 110 -2.36 -6.65 -27.37
C VAL A 110 -3.52 -6.35 -26.42
N TYR A 111 -4.01 -7.38 -25.76
CA TYR A 111 -5.10 -7.27 -24.79
C TYR A 111 -4.62 -7.65 -23.39
N THR A 112 -4.89 -6.81 -22.41
CA THR A 112 -4.65 -7.09 -21.00
C THR A 112 -5.89 -7.76 -20.39
N GLY A 113 -5.95 -9.08 -20.57
CA GLY A 113 -6.96 -9.95 -19.99
C GLY A 113 -6.69 -10.27 -18.52
N SER A 114 -7.33 -11.32 -18.02
CA SER A 114 -7.24 -11.70 -16.60
C SER A 114 -7.15 -13.22 -16.44
N GLY A 115 -6.38 -13.67 -15.44
CA GLY A 115 -6.40 -15.07 -14.99
C GLY A 115 -7.76 -15.52 -14.44
N SER A 116 -8.77 -14.65 -14.31
CA SER A 116 -10.13 -15.01 -13.87
C SER A 116 -10.85 -15.95 -14.85
N VAL A 117 -10.37 -16.05 -16.07
CA VAL A 117 -10.89 -17.01 -17.07
C VAL A 117 -10.66 -18.47 -16.68
N TYR A 118 -9.64 -18.75 -15.85
CA TYR A 118 -9.44 -20.07 -15.31
C TYR A 118 -10.46 -20.38 -14.23
N GLY A 119 -10.92 -21.62 -14.18
CA GLY A 119 -11.78 -22.12 -13.12
C GLY A 119 -11.02 -22.46 -11.85
N ASP A 120 -11.67 -23.22 -11.01
CA ASP A 120 -11.07 -23.81 -9.81
C ASP A 120 -10.20 -25.03 -10.21
N ALA A 121 -9.01 -25.12 -9.66
CA ALA A 121 -8.08 -26.23 -9.85
C ALA A 121 -7.70 -26.89 -8.51
N ALA A 122 -8.48 -26.64 -7.45
CA ALA A 122 -8.23 -27.16 -6.09
C ALA A 122 -6.79 -26.89 -5.60
N GLY A 123 -6.23 -25.72 -5.92
CA GLY A 123 -4.84 -25.36 -5.62
C GLY A 123 -3.79 -25.94 -6.58
N GLY A 124 -4.20 -26.64 -7.64
CA GLY A 124 -3.32 -27.13 -8.69
C GLY A 124 -2.77 -26.03 -9.61
N TRP A 125 -1.75 -26.38 -10.40
CA TRP A 125 -1.20 -25.50 -11.40
C TRP A 125 -2.08 -25.42 -12.64
N VAL A 126 -2.24 -24.22 -13.18
CA VAL A 126 -2.85 -23.93 -14.48
C VAL A 126 -1.91 -23.12 -15.34
N ASP A 127 -1.87 -23.42 -16.62
CA ASP A 127 -1.12 -22.67 -17.64
C ASP A 127 -2.02 -22.36 -18.83
N GLU A 128 -1.46 -21.80 -19.88
CA GLU A 128 -2.19 -21.37 -21.08
C GLU A 128 -2.80 -22.52 -21.89
N ALA A 129 -2.34 -23.75 -21.68
CA ALA A 129 -2.82 -24.96 -22.34
C ALA A 129 -4.05 -25.58 -21.65
N VAL A 130 -4.30 -25.20 -20.39
CA VAL A 130 -5.45 -25.70 -19.63
C VAL A 130 -6.74 -25.15 -20.21
N ALA A 131 -7.76 -26.02 -20.37
CA ALA A 131 -9.08 -25.60 -20.82
C ALA A 131 -9.68 -24.53 -19.91
N VAL A 132 -10.08 -23.41 -20.50
CA VAL A 132 -10.71 -22.30 -19.79
C VAL A 132 -12.10 -22.72 -19.31
N GLN A 133 -12.37 -22.56 -18.03
CA GLN A 133 -13.64 -22.89 -17.39
C GLN A 133 -14.04 -21.77 -16.40
N PRO A 134 -14.52 -20.63 -16.91
CA PRO A 134 -14.90 -19.50 -16.07
C PRO A 134 -15.98 -19.92 -15.08
N ARG A 135 -15.86 -19.43 -13.85
CA ARG A 135 -16.72 -19.83 -12.75
C ARG A 135 -17.98 -18.97 -12.60
N ASP A 136 -17.88 -17.72 -13.05
CA ASP A 136 -18.91 -16.70 -12.91
C ASP A 136 -19.13 -15.95 -14.24
N GLY A 137 -20.15 -15.09 -14.24
CA GLY A 137 -20.52 -14.29 -15.41
C GLY A 137 -19.39 -13.35 -15.88
N HIS A 138 -18.60 -12.80 -14.94
CA HIS A 138 -17.48 -11.93 -15.29
C HIS A 138 -16.35 -12.69 -16.00
N GLY A 139 -15.98 -13.84 -15.47
CA GLY A 139 -14.99 -14.72 -16.12
C GLY A 139 -15.47 -15.17 -17.51
N GLN A 140 -16.77 -15.44 -17.67
CA GLN A 140 -17.36 -15.79 -18.96
C GLN A 140 -17.25 -14.64 -19.97
N VAL A 141 -17.55 -13.40 -19.57
CA VAL A 141 -17.40 -12.22 -20.42
C VAL A 141 -15.95 -12.02 -20.84
N LEU A 142 -14.98 -12.17 -19.90
CA LEU A 142 -13.56 -12.05 -20.22
C LEU A 142 -13.09 -13.13 -21.21
N TRP A 143 -13.59 -14.35 -21.06
CA TRP A 143 -13.29 -15.43 -22.01
C TRP A 143 -13.89 -15.17 -23.39
N GLU A 144 -15.15 -14.73 -23.47
CA GLU A 144 -15.79 -14.31 -24.74
C GLU A 144 -14.98 -13.17 -25.42
N ALA A 145 -14.51 -12.21 -24.66
CA ALA A 145 -13.66 -11.12 -25.14
C ALA A 145 -12.35 -11.65 -25.76
N GLU A 146 -11.68 -12.62 -25.10
CA GLU A 146 -10.49 -13.26 -25.65
C GLU A 146 -10.80 -13.95 -26.99
N GLN A 147 -11.94 -14.65 -27.09
CA GLN A 147 -12.33 -15.32 -28.33
C GLN A 147 -12.60 -14.33 -29.49
N LEU A 148 -13.26 -13.21 -29.21
CA LEU A 148 -13.47 -12.15 -30.19
C LEU A 148 -12.15 -11.59 -30.71
N LEU A 149 -11.19 -11.36 -29.82
CA LEU A 149 -9.88 -10.86 -30.23
C LEU A 149 -9.04 -11.90 -30.98
N GLN A 150 -9.08 -13.17 -30.57
CA GLN A 150 -8.41 -14.24 -31.28
C GLN A 150 -8.95 -14.38 -32.73
N ALA A 151 -10.23 -14.14 -32.96
CA ALA A 151 -10.84 -14.12 -34.31
C ALA A 151 -10.33 -12.93 -35.17
N CYS A 152 -9.72 -11.91 -34.58
CA CYS A 152 -9.06 -10.82 -35.33
C CYS A 152 -7.70 -11.22 -35.92
N ARG A 153 -7.11 -12.34 -35.51
CA ARG A 153 -5.82 -12.85 -35.99
C ARG A 153 -5.87 -13.15 -37.49
N SER A 154 -4.78 -12.81 -38.18
CA SER A 154 -4.62 -13.11 -39.60
C SER A 154 -3.13 -13.17 -39.96
N HIS A 155 -2.79 -13.53 -41.21
CA HIS A 155 -1.41 -13.50 -41.69
C HIS A 155 -0.74 -12.11 -41.62
N ARG A 156 -1.52 -11.02 -41.48
CA ARG A 156 -1.04 -9.64 -41.36
C ARG A 156 -1.21 -9.05 -39.97
N ARG A 157 -1.91 -9.74 -39.07
CA ARG A 157 -2.26 -9.20 -37.75
C ARG A 157 -2.04 -10.24 -36.66
N ARG A 158 -1.14 -9.94 -35.75
CA ARG A 158 -0.87 -10.71 -34.55
C ARG A 158 -1.84 -10.32 -33.45
N VAL A 159 -2.20 -11.28 -32.59
CA VAL A 159 -3.03 -11.06 -31.41
C VAL A 159 -2.37 -11.68 -30.20
N CYS A 160 -2.00 -10.83 -29.25
CA CYS A 160 -1.43 -11.24 -27.98
C CYS A 160 -2.43 -10.98 -26.84
N VAL A 161 -2.75 -12.01 -26.08
CA VAL A 161 -3.56 -11.91 -24.86
C VAL A 161 -2.64 -12.09 -23.66
N LEU A 162 -2.56 -11.08 -22.81
CA LEU A 162 -1.80 -11.13 -21.55
C LEU A 162 -2.80 -11.33 -20.40
N ARG A 163 -2.88 -12.54 -19.84
CA ARG A 163 -3.72 -12.85 -18.67
C ARG A 163 -3.01 -12.40 -17.40
N LEU A 164 -3.37 -11.20 -16.93
CA LEU A 164 -2.71 -10.55 -15.81
C LEU A 164 -3.20 -11.08 -14.46
N GLY A 165 -2.31 -11.09 -13.47
CA GLY A 165 -2.64 -11.17 -12.06
C GLY A 165 -3.28 -9.88 -11.54
N ALA A 166 -3.71 -9.88 -10.28
CA ALA A 166 -4.22 -8.69 -9.62
C ALA A 166 -3.12 -7.62 -9.53
N LEU A 167 -3.39 -6.44 -10.11
CA LEU A 167 -2.40 -5.38 -10.22
C LEU A 167 -2.23 -4.62 -8.91
N TYR A 168 -0.96 -4.37 -8.55
CA TYR A 168 -0.55 -3.48 -7.47
C TYR A 168 0.63 -2.61 -7.89
N GLY A 169 0.98 -1.61 -7.08
CA GLY A 169 2.10 -0.69 -7.32
C GLY A 169 1.74 0.74 -6.99
N PRO A 170 2.55 1.75 -7.36
CA PRO A 170 2.29 3.15 -7.05
C PRO A 170 0.88 3.62 -7.43
N GLY A 171 0.11 4.09 -6.44
CA GLY A 171 -1.30 4.48 -6.56
C GLY A 171 -2.31 3.33 -6.33
N ARG A 172 -1.84 2.09 -6.12
CA ARG A 172 -2.61 0.92 -5.68
C ARG A 172 -1.75 0.03 -4.79
N GLU A 173 -1.25 0.61 -3.72
CA GLU A 173 -0.36 -0.05 -2.77
C GLU A 173 -1.09 -1.20 -2.05
N LEU A 174 -0.34 -2.28 -1.79
CA LEU A 174 -0.90 -3.48 -1.15
C LEU A 174 -1.22 -3.25 0.34
N ILE A 175 -0.37 -2.54 1.07
CA ILE A 175 -0.56 -2.36 2.52
C ILE A 175 -1.92 -1.73 2.85
N PRO A 176 -2.33 -0.55 2.32
CA PRO A 176 -3.63 0.02 2.61
C PRO A 176 -4.80 -0.88 2.19
N ARG A 177 -4.62 -1.64 1.10
CA ARG A 177 -5.64 -2.55 0.59
C ARG A 177 -5.84 -3.77 1.49
N LEU A 178 -4.75 -4.39 1.94
CA LEU A 178 -4.76 -5.61 2.75
C LEU A 178 -5.04 -5.31 4.23
N SER A 179 -4.65 -4.13 4.74
CA SER A 179 -4.88 -3.73 6.14
C SER A 179 -6.35 -3.73 6.55
N ARG A 180 -7.26 -3.62 5.56
CA ARG A 180 -8.72 -3.74 5.81
C ARG A 180 -9.14 -5.13 6.30
N LEU A 181 -8.29 -6.15 6.10
CA LEU A 181 -8.52 -7.52 6.54
C LEU A 181 -7.88 -7.80 7.90
N ALA A 182 -6.90 -6.99 8.33
CA ALA A 182 -6.21 -7.15 9.60
C ALA A 182 -7.20 -7.07 10.78
N GLY A 183 -7.02 -7.93 11.79
CA GLY A 183 -7.89 -8.00 12.97
C GLY A 183 -9.31 -8.50 12.70
N THR A 184 -9.66 -8.87 11.44
CA THR A 184 -11.00 -9.38 11.14
C THR A 184 -11.08 -10.90 11.26
N THR A 185 -12.29 -11.39 11.51
CA THR A 185 -12.60 -12.82 11.46
C THR A 185 -13.06 -13.19 10.05
N ARG A 186 -12.49 -14.27 9.47
CA ARG A 186 -12.78 -14.71 8.11
C ARG A 186 -13.06 -16.21 8.06
N PRO A 187 -14.04 -16.65 7.22
CA PRO A 187 -14.30 -18.06 7.03
C PRO A 187 -13.18 -18.75 6.26
N GLY A 188 -12.98 -20.05 6.51
CA GLY A 188 -11.96 -20.88 5.90
C GLY A 188 -10.59 -20.70 6.53
N ALA A 189 -9.59 -21.35 5.95
CA ALA A 189 -8.19 -21.35 6.41
C ALA A 189 -7.29 -20.35 5.67
N GLY A 190 -7.84 -19.55 4.76
CA GLY A 190 -7.05 -18.62 3.92
C GLY A 190 -6.11 -19.31 2.92
N GLN A 191 -6.26 -20.62 2.68
CA GLN A 191 -5.38 -21.44 1.83
C GLN A 191 -5.69 -21.35 0.33
N VAL A 192 -6.40 -20.30 -0.09
CA VAL A 192 -6.67 -20.02 -1.51
C VAL A 192 -5.48 -19.25 -2.09
N TYR A 193 -4.92 -19.76 -3.18
CA TYR A 193 -3.84 -19.07 -3.90
C TYR A 193 -4.34 -17.81 -4.58
N CYS A 194 -3.52 -16.75 -4.48
CA CYS A 194 -3.73 -15.48 -5.16
C CYS A 194 -2.60 -15.25 -6.17
N SER A 195 -2.96 -14.64 -7.29
CA SER A 195 -1.99 -14.25 -8.33
C SER A 195 -1.91 -12.75 -8.39
N TRP A 196 -0.73 -12.21 -8.13
CA TRP A 196 -0.47 -10.78 -8.15
C TRP A 196 0.50 -10.42 -9.27
N LEU A 197 0.55 -9.13 -9.61
CA LEU A 197 1.49 -8.61 -10.59
C LEU A 197 1.77 -7.13 -10.29
N HIS A 198 3.05 -6.77 -10.20
CA HIS A 198 3.41 -5.37 -10.08
C HIS A 198 3.08 -4.63 -11.39
N ARG A 199 2.58 -3.38 -11.29
CA ARG A 199 2.19 -2.56 -12.44
C ARG A 199 3.34 -2.40 -13.44
N ASP A 200 4.56 -2.19 -12.95
CA ASP A 200 5.72 -1.96 -13.82
C ASP A 200 6.12 -3.23 -14.59
N ASP A 201 5.86 -4.42 -14.02
CA ASP A 201 6.02 -5.68 -14.74
C ASP A 201 4.93 -5.91 -15.79
N ALA A 202 3.70 -5.46 -15.51
CA ALA A 202 2.65 -5.46 -16.53
C ALA A 202 3.02 -4.54 -17.71
N VAL A 203 3.53 -3.34 -17.43
CA VAL A 203 4.06 -2.40 -18.44
C VAL A 203 5.21 -3.05 -19.24
N GLY A 204 6.17 -3.66 -18.53
CA GLY A 204 7.31 -4.32 -19.15
C GLY A 204 6.90 -5.50 -20.04
N ALA A 205 5.94 -6.33 -19.59
CA ALA A 205 5.43 -7.45 -20.38
C ALA A 205 4.69 -6.98 -21.65
N ILE A 206 3.89 -5.90 -21.57
CA ILE A 206 3.26 -5.30 -22.74
C ILE A 206 4.33 -4.77 -23.70
N HIS A 207 5.33 -4.06 -23.19
CA HIS A 207 6.45 -3.56 -23.99
C HIS A 207 7.17 -4.72 -24.70
N ALA A 208 7.50 -5.80 -23.97
CA ALA A 208 8.13 -6.98 -24.54
C ALA A 208 7.25 -7.66 -25.61
N ALA A 209 5.94 -7.74 -25.37
CA ALA A 209 4.99 -8.29 -26.35
C ALA A 209 4.94 -7.47 -27.65
N VAL A 210 5.00 -6.16 -27.56
CA VAL A 210 5.05 -5.26 -28.71
C VAL A 210 6.37 -5.38 -29.44
N GLN A 211 7.51 -5.31 -28.75
CA GLN A 211 8.83 -5.38 -29.36
C GLN A 211 9.12 -6.78 -29.96
N GLY A 212 8.73 -7.83 -29.26
CA GLY A 212 8.89 -9.21 -29.71
C GLY A 212 7.83 -9.65 -30.73
N GLY A 213 6.83 -8.82 -30.99
CA GLY A 213 5.73 -9.14 -31.90
C GLY A 213 4.99 -10.43 -31.48
N TRP A 214 4.71 -10.60 -30.19
CA TRP A 214 4.09 -11.83 -29.69
C TRP A 214 2.70 -12.05 -30.32
N ASP A 215 2.42 -13.30 -30.66
CA ASP A 215 1.17 -13.76 -31.26
C ASP A 215 0.66 -14.98 -30.47
N ASP A 216 0.35 -14.77 -29.19
CA ASP A 216 0.14 -15.83 -28.23
C ASP A 216 -0.82 -15.40 -27.09
N THR A 217 -1.21 -16.36 -26.27
CA THR A 217 -1.79 -16.10 -24.93
C THR A 217 -0.70 -16.36 -23.89
N VAL A 218 -0.52 -15.44 -22.95
CA VAL A 218 0.58 -15.49 -21.96
C VAL A 218 0.06 -15.08 -20.59
N ASN A 219 0.28 -15.92 -19.60
CA ASN A 219 0.05 -15.55 -18.20
C ASN A 219 1.14 -14.61 -17.69
N VAL A 220 0.73 -13.50 -17.10
CA VAL A 220 1.64 -12.52 -16.51
C VAL A 220 1.28 -12.34 -15.04
N VAL A 221 1.96 -13.11 -14.22
CA VAL A 221 1.82 -13.15 -12.76
C VAL A 221 3.20 -13.22 -12.12
N ASP A 222 3.31 -12.95 -10.82
CA ASP A 222 4.56 -13.13 -10.07
C ASP A 222 5.09 -14.58 -10.10
N ASP A 223 6.38 -14.74 -9.78
CA ASP A 223 7.07 -16.04 -9.81
C ASP A 223 6.77 -16.90 -8.59
N GLU A 224 6.28 -16.28 -7.52
CA GLU A 224 6.07 -16.92 -6.21
C GLU A 224 4.57 -16.93 -5.83
N PRO A 225 3.80 -17.95 -6.26
CA PRO A 225 2.42 -18.07 -5.83
C PRO A 225 2.32 -18.17 -4.32
N CYS A 226 1.50 -17.33 -3.71
CA CYS A 226 1.23 -17.35 -2.28
C CYS A 226 -0.25 -17.51 -2.00
N THR A 227 -0.59 -18.05 -0.82
CA THR A 227 -1.98 -18.08 -0.36
C THR A 227 -2.38 -16.73 0.23
N VAL A 228 -3.68 -16.52 0.41
CA VAL A 228 -4.16 -15.33 1.12
C VAL A 228 -3.64 -15.31 2.56
N ALA A 229 -3.54 -16.47 3.23
CA ALA A 229 -2.99 -16.58 4.57
C ALA A 229 -1.50 -16.16 4.60
N ASP A 230 -0.68 -16.68 3.67
CA ASP A 230 0.75 -16.30 3.57
C ASP A 230 0.92 -14.78 3.36
N LEU A 231 0.07 -14.20 2.49
CA LEU A 231 0.11 -12.77 2.22
C LEU A 231 -0.28 -11.94 3.45
N MET A 232 -1.28 -12.38 4.22
CA MET A 232 -1.69 -11.71 5.46
C MET A 232 -0.63 -11.86 6.56
N GLU A 233 0.05 -12.99 6.66
CA GLU A 233 1.17 -13.18 7.59
C GLU A 233 2.34 -12.23 7.24
N ARG A 234 2.68 -12.12 5.95
CA ARG A 234 3.67 -11.13 5.48
C ARG A 234 3.26 -9.69 5.82
N LEU A 235 1.97 -9.36 5.70
CA LEU A 235 1.44 -8.04 6.08
C LEU A 235 1.61 -7.78 7.57
N VAL A 236 1.18 -8.70 8.42
CA VAL A 236 1.33 -8.58 9.90
C VAL A 236 2.79 -8.40 10.28
N THR A 237 3.69 -9.19 9.70
CA THR A 237 5.13 -9.08 9.92
C THR A 237 5.69 -7.72 9.49
N ALA A 238 5.19 -7.16 8.37
CA ALA A 238 5.66 -5.88 7.84
C ALA A 238 5.12 -4.67 8.62
N THR A 239 3.90 -4.76 9.16
CA THR A 239 3.16 -3.60 9.69
C THR A 239 2.92 -3.65 11.20
N GLY A 240 3.00 -4.83 11.83
CA GLY A 240 2.61 -5.02 13.23
C GLY A 240 1.10 -4.99 13.49
N LEU A 241 0.27 -5.02 12.44
CA LEU A 241 -1.19 -5.07 12.58
C LEU A 241 -1.64 -6.40 13.17
N GLU A 242 -2.86 -6.42 13.73
CA GLU A 242 -3.47 -7.62 14.28
C GLU A 242 -3.67 -8.69 13.19
N PRO A 243 -3.37 -9.97 13.46
CA PRO A 243 -3.57 -11.04 12.49
C PRO A 243 -5.05 -11.28 12.16
N VAL A 244 -5.31 -11.86 11.00
CA VAL A 244 -6.64 -12.36 10.64
C VAL A 244 -6.96 -13.60 11.46
N CYS A 245 -8.15 -13.64 12.07
CA CYS A 245 -8.67 -14.83 12.75
C CYS A 245 -9.41 -15.72 11.73
N TRP A 246 -8.79 -16.84 11.33
CA TRP A 246 -9.37 -17.78 10.39
C TRP A 246 -10.32 -18.76 11.10
N GLN A 247 -11.51 -18.94 10.53
CA GLN A 247 -12.52 -19.90 10.99
C GLN A 247 -12.53 -21.10 10.04
N GLU A 248 -11.63 -22.05 10.27
CA GLU A 248 -11.38 -23.20 9.39
C GLU A 248 -12.64 -24.07 9.15
N ASP A 249 -13.51 -24.17 10.15
CA ASP A 249 -14.75 -24.94 10.09
C ASP A 249 -15.86 -24.26 9.26
N GLN A 250 -15.69 -23.00 8.88
CA GLN A 250 -16.66 -22.26 8.09
C GLN A 250 -16.30 -22.28 6.62
N PRO A 251 -17.22 -22.71 5.73
CA PRO A 251 -16.97 -22.68 4.29
C PRO A 251 -16.90 -21.26 3.76
N VAL A 252 -15.97 -21.01 2.85
CA VAL A 252 -15.89 -19.74 2.11
C VAL A 252 -17.04 -19.66 1.12
N THR A 253 -17.92 -18.66 1.22
CA THR A 253 -19.07 -18.48 0.33
C THR A 253 -19.13 -17.05 -0.22
N PRO A 254 -19.16 -16.85 -1.55
CA PRO A 254 -18.99 -17.89 -2.57
C PRO A 254 -17.60 -18.50 -2.53
N ALA A 255 -17.49 -19.80 -2.78
CA ALA A 255 -16.20 -20.46 -2.77
C ALA A 255 -15.27 -19.80 -3.81
N MET A 256 -14.08 -19.35 -3.40
CA MET A 256 -13.10 -18.75 -4.29
C MET A 256 -12.44 -19.80 -5.19
N ALA A 257 -12.18 -19.46 -6.44
CA ALA A 257 -11.40 -20.34 -7.32
C ALA A 257 -9.96 -20.43 -6.80
N ASN A 258 -9.53 -21.65 -6.47
CA ASN A 258 -8.21 -21.93 -5.92
C ASN A 258 -7.31 -22.54 -7.00
N ARG A 259 -6.28 -21.80 -7.41
CA ARG A 259 -5.33 -22.24 -8.47
C ARG A 259 -4.01 -21.51 -8.38
N ARG A 260 -2.95 -22.16 -8.80
CA ARG A 260 -1.64 -21.54 -9.02
C ARG A 260 -1.48 -21.29 -10.52
N VAL A 261 -1.31 -20.03 -10.92
CA VAL A 261 -1.13 -19.65 -12.31
C VAL A 261 0.36 -19.70 -12.65
N SER A 262 0.71 -20.45 -13.71
CA SER A 262 2.08 -20.55 -14.18
C SER A 262 2.41 -19.42 -15.16
N ASN A 263 3.55 -18.76 -14.97
CA ASN A 263 4.12 -17.77 -15.90
C ASN A 263 5.30 -18.31 -16.72
N ARG A 264 5.44 -19.64 -16.82
CA ARG A 264 6.54 -20.28 -17.55
C ARG A 264 6.63 -19.80 -18.99
N ARG A 265 5.48 -19.59 -19.64
CA ARG A 265 5.41 -19.10 -21.03
C ARG A 265 6.02 -17.70 -21.16
N LEU A 266 5.76 -16.81 -20.22
CA LEU A 266 6.35 -15.48 -20.16
C LEU A 266 7.88 -15.54 -20.17
N HIS A 267 8.46 -16.41 -19.34
CA HIS A 267 9.90 -16.61 -19.24
C HIS A 267 10.49 -17.25 -20.51
N GLN A 268 9.77 -18.17 -21.16
CA GLN A 268 10.18 -18.76 -22.44
C GLN A 268 10.23 -17.73 -23.57
N LEU A 269 9.35 -16.71 -23.52
CA LEU A 269 9.36 -15.58 -24.46
C LEU A 269 10.43 -14.53 -24.12
N GLY A 270 11.26 -14.76 -23.11
CA GLY A 270 12.42 -13.95 -22.77
C GLY A 270 12.17 -12.83 -21.78
N TYR A 271 10.95 -12.64 -21.28
CA TYR A 271 10.67 -11.61 -20.26
C TYR A 271 11.00 -12.13 -18.86
N ARG A 272 11.60 -11.26 -18.04
CA ARG A 272 11.88 -11.50 -16.62
C ARG A 272 11.26 -10.39 -15.81
N LEU A 273 10.56 -10.75 -14.73
CA LEU A 273 9.94 -9.81 -13.83
C LEU A 273 10.99 -9.02 -13.04
N ALA A 274 10.80 -7.72 -12.95
CA ALA A 274 11.57 -6.86 -12.05
C ALA A 274 11.11 -7.06 -10.58
N HIS A 275 9.83 -7.41 -10.39
CA HIS A 275 9.22 -7.70 -9.09
C HIS A 275 8.71 -9.16 -9.08
N PRO A 276 9.61 -10.17 -9.01
CA PRO A 276 9.25 -11.57 -9.16
C PRO A 276 8.41 -12.11 -7.98
N ARG A 277 8.31 -11.36 -6.89
CA ARG A 277 7.53 -11.68 -5.71
C ARG A 277 6.99 -10.43 -5.03
N ILE A 278 5.93 -10.59 -4.23
CA ILE A 278 5.42 -9.51 -3.38
C ILE A 278 6.42 -9.23 -2.27
N VAL A 279 6.91 -8.00 -2.21
CA VAL A 279 7.70 -7.46 -1.10
C VAL A 279 6.89 -6.37 -0.44
N LEU A 280 6.52 -6.57 0.83
CA LEU A 280 5.88 -5.54 1.63
C LEU A 280 6.97 -4.81 2.41
N PRO A 281 7.19 -3.51 2.16
CA PRO A 281 8.17 -2.75 2.93
C PRO A 281 7.73 -2.70 4.40
N ARG A 282 8.68 -2.90 5.30
CA ARG A 282 8.44 -2.71 6.73
C ARG A 282 8.39 -1.21 7.02
N LEU A 283 7.18 -0.65 6.96
CA LEU A 283 6.90 0.75 7.17
C LEU A 283 5.81 0.90 8.23
N VAL A 284 6.11 1.64 9.30
CA VAL A 284 5.12 2.13 10.26
C VAL A 284 5.00 3.63 10.05
N SER A 285 3.85 4.09 9.56
CA SER A 285 3.57 5.51 9.43
C SER A 285 3.24 6.08 10.81
N ILE A 286 3.87 7.21 11.15
CA ILE A 286 3.48 8.01 12.31
C ILE A 286 2.62 9.15 11.77
N ASP A 287 1.32 8.91 11.74
CA ASP A 287 0.32 9.84 11.20
C ASP A 287 -0.68 10.30 12.28
N ASP A 288 -1.55 11.23 11.92
CA ASP A 288 -2.53 11.80 12.85
C ASP A 288 -3.48 10.72 13.41
N ALA A 289 -3.78 9.66 12.65
CA ALA A 289 -4.63 8.58 13.13
C ALA A 289 -3.93 7.77 14.24
N LEU A 290 -2.66 7.46 14.09
CA LEU A 290 -1.86 6.80 15.12
C LEU A 290 -1.69 7.70 16.34
N LEU A 291 -1.31 8.98 16.16
CA LEU A 291 -1.17 9.93 17.27
C LEU A 291 -2.47 10.07 18.05
N GLY A 292 -3.60 10.24 17.36
CA GLY A 292 -4.93 10.32 17.97
C GLY A 292 -5.31 9.07 18.76
N SER A 293 -5.00 7.87 18.23
CA SER A 293 -5.29 6.61 18.93
C SER A 293 -4.49 6.45 20.21
N VAL A 294 -3.21 6.85 20.22
CA VAL A 294 -2.35 6.80 21.43
C VAL A 294 -2.80 7.82 22.44
N SER A 295 -3.19 9.03 22.00
CA SER A 295 -3.72 10.08 22.86
C SER A 295 -5.04 9.67 23.52
N GLN A 296 -5.96 9.04 22.78
CA GLN A 296 -7.21 8.54 23.33
C GLN A 296 -6.97 7.50 24.44
N ARG A 297 -6.04 6.56 24.23
CA ARG A 297 -5.65 5.59 25.27
C ARG A 297 -5.05 6.25 26.49
N ALA A 298 -4.30 7.35 26.32
CA ALA A 298 -3.77 8.13 27.44
C ALA A 298 -4.89 8.82 28.24
N LEU A 299 -5.92 9.34 27.57
CA LEU A 299 -7.09 9.96 28.20
C LEU A 299 -7.88 8.94 29.05
N GLU A 300 -8.04 7.72 28.55
CA GLU A 300 -8.75 6.63 29.23
C GLU A 300 -7.92 5.98 30.36
N SER A 301 -6.60 6.16 30.35
CA SER A 301 -5.70 5.59 31.33
C SER A 301 -5.82 6.31 32.70
N PRO A 302 -5.91 5.59 33.83
CA PRO A 302 -5.83 6.17 35.17
C PRO A 302 -4.54 6.98 35.41
N ARG A 303 -3.46 6.63 34.73
CA ARG A 303 -2.16 7.33 34.80
C ARG A 303 -2.09 8.56 33.89
N ARG A 304 -3.15 8.80 33.07
CA ARG A 304 -3.24 9.89 32.10
C ARG A 304 -2.07 9.89 31.10
N ARG A 305 -1.53 8.71 30.80
CA ARG A 305 -0.51 8.49 29.77
C ARG A 305 -0.60 7.11 29.16
N ALA A 306 -0.13 6.97 27.93
CA ALA A 306 -0.06 5.70 27.20
C ALA A 306 1.17 5.65 26.30
N ASN A 307 1.73 4.46 26.16
CA ASN A 307 2.85 4.20 25.25
C ASN A 307 2.39 3.39 24.04
N HIS A 308 3.05 3.61 22.91
CA HIS A 308 2.95 2.76 21.72
C HIS A 308 4.36 2.44 21.24
N ASN A 309 4.74 1.16 21.32
CA ASN A 309 6.08 0.71 20.96
C ASN A 309 6.20 0.56 19.44
N LEU A 310 7.23 1.18 18.86
CA LEU A 310 7.63 1.04 17.45
C LEU A 310 8.79 0.02 17.29
N HIS A 311 9.16 -0.66 18.36
CA HIS A 311 10.29 -1.59 18.46
C HIS A 311 9.91 -2.87 19.20
N ARG A 312 10.71 -3.90 19.04
CA ARG A 312 10.68 -5.10 19.88
C ARG A 312 11.64 -4.91 21.05
N GLN A 313 11.35 -5.56 22.18
CA GLN A 313 12.08 -5.35 23.45
C GLN A 313 13.58 -5.66 23.36
N GLU A 314 13.97 -6.58 22.49
CA GLU A 314 15.36 -7.00 22.27
C GLU A 314 16.18 -6.06 21.36
N GLU A 315 15.55 -5.06 20.76
CA GLU A 315 16.24 -4.12 19.85
C GLU A 315 17.14 -3.16 20.61
N SER A 316 18.30 -2.84 20.02
CA SER A 316 19.33 -1.98 20.62
C SER A 316 18.92 -0.51 20.73
N VAL A 317 17.91 -0.08 20.01
CA VAL A 317 17.30 1.26 20.13
C VAL A 317 15.82 1.12 20.35
N GLN A 318 15.35 1.57 21.51
CA GLN A 318 13.94 1.63 21.84
C GLN A 318 13.31 2.87 21.23
N ARG A 319 12.10 2.74 20.69
CA ARG A 319 11.35 3.80 20.00
C ARG A 319 9.90 3.72 20.43
N PHE A 320 9.39 4.77 21.07
CA PHE A 320 7.98 4.80 21.49
C PHE A 320 7.30 6.09 21.09
N LEU A 321 6.00 6.03 20.89
CA LEU A 321 5.16 7.19 21.04
C LEU A 321 4.63 7.22 22.47
N ASN A 322 4.85 8.31 23.17
CA ASN A 322 4.32 8.55 24.50
C ASN A 322 3.28 9.66 24.43
N ALA A 323 2.02 9.33 24.70
CA ALA A 323 0.96 10.32 24.86
C ALA A 323 0.80 10.69 26.33
N LEU A 324 0.74 11.98 26.61
CA LEU A 324 0.63 12.57 27.93
C LEU A 324 -0.58 13.52 27.98
N GLN A 325 -1.39 13.39 29.02
CA GLN A 325 -2.49 14.30 29.32
C GLN A 325 -2.15 15.18 30.55
N PRO A 326 -2.64 16.42 30.65
CA PRO A 326 -2.46 17.25 31.84
C PRO A 326 -2.87 16.53 33.13
N GLY A 327 -2.03 16.63 34.14
CA GLY A 327 -2.18 15.90 35.41
C GLY A 327 -1.48 14.52 35.40
N THR A 328 -0.79 14.13 34.33
CA THR A 328 0.05 12.93 34.37
C THR A 328 1.33 13.20 35.17
N TYR A 329 1.57 12.41 36.18
CA TYR A 329 2.82 12.48 36.96
C TYR A 329 3.78 11.42 36.49
N VAL A 330 4.92 11.84 35.93
CA VAL A 330 6.05 10.95 35.61
C VAL A 330 7.05 11.09 36.74
N ARG A 331 7.24 10.02 37.55
CA ARG A 331 8.21 10.07 38.64
C ARG A 331 9.60 10.34 38.08
N PRO A 332 10.36 11.31 38.61
CA PRO A 332 11.72 11.59 38.16
C PRO A 332 12.61 10.37 38.23
N HIS A 333 13.34 10.14 37.14
CA HIS A 333 14.22 8.99 37.01
C HIS A 333 15.37 9.35 36.07
N ARG A 334 16.37 8.47 36.07
CA ARG A 334 17.47 8.45 35.09
C ARG A 334 17.66 7.05 34.55
N HIS A 335 18.31 6.95 33.42
CA HIS A 335 18.73 5.68 32.83
C HIS A 335 20.22 5.47 33.06
N ARG A 336 20.58 4.34 33.67
CA ARG A 336 21.97 3.90 33.85
C ARG A 336 22.26 2.74 32.93
N ARG A 337 23.38 2.80 32.25
CA ARG A 337 23.87 1.71 31.41
C ARG A 337 25.11 1.07 32.02
N ALA A 338 25.31 -0.24 31.68
CA ALA A 338 26.47 -0.98 32.19
C ALA A 338 27.80 -0.39 31.67
N GLU A 339 27.78 0.15 30.47
CA GLU A 339 28.92 0.82 29.86
C GLU A 339 28.72 2.36 29.91
N PRO A 340 29.50 3.12 30.66
CA PRO A 340 29.39 4.58 30.73
C PRO A 340 29.61 5.22 29.36
N GLY A 341 28.80 6.22 29.05
CA GLY A 341 28.86 6.97 27.78
C GLY A 341 28.17 6.34 26.59
N ALA A 342 27.48 5.16 26.77
CA ALA A 342 26.72 4.50 25.73
C ALA A 342 25.23 4.87 25.77
N GLY A 343 24.74 5.55 26.82
CA GLY A 343 23.35 5.89 27.04
C GLY A 343 22.96 7.22 26.41
N PHE A 344 21.82 7.27 25.78
CA PHE A 344 21.16 8.51 25.34
C PHE A 344 19.65 8.39 25.50
N GLU A 345 18.98 9.53 25.59
CA GLU A 345 17.53 9.63 25.50
C GLU A 345 17.16 10.88 24.71
N CYS A 346 16.35 10.72 23.69
CA CYS A 346 15.95 11.82 22.81
C CYS A 346 14.42 11.92 22.78
N PHE A 347 13.89 13.11 22.98
CA PHE A 347 12.48 13.44 22.90
C PHE A 347 12.23 14.36 21.73
N VAL A 348 11.23 14.04 20.90
CA VAL A 348 10.73 14.90 19.82
C VAL A 348 9.20 15.01 19.96
N VAL A 349 8.70 16.21 20.19
CA VAL A 349 7.24 16.44 20.29
C VAL A 349 6.63 16.48 18.92
N LEU A 350 5.69 15.57 18.67
CA LEU A 350 4.96 15.43 17.42
C LEU A 350 3.60 16.13 17.46
N GLN A 351 2.98 16.25 18.64
CA GLN A 351 1.68 16.89 18.84
C GLN A 351 1.64 17.58 20.21
N GLY A 352 1.07 18.78 20.27
CA GLY A 352 0.94 19.54 21.50
C GLY A 352 2.25 20.05 22.08
N SER A 353 2.32 20.21 23.41
CA SER A 353 3.50 20.72 24.12
C SER A 353 3.71 20.03 25.46
N ILE A 354 4.98 19.85 25.83
CA ILE A 354 5.43 19.29 27.10
C ILE A 354 6.48 20.19 27.77
N GLY A 355 6.59 20.07 29.07
CA GLY A 355 7.70 20.63 29.85
C GLY A 355 8.65 19.51 30.28
N LEU A 356 9.91 19.65 29.96
CA LEU A 356 11.00 18.83 30.48
C LEU A 356 11.61 19.52 31.69
N LEU A 357 11.81 18.76 32.77
CA LEU A 357 12.55 19.21 33.94
C LEU A 357 13.76 18.30 34.14
N VAL A 358 14.94 18.89 34.35
CA VAL A 358 16.16 18.19 34.77
C VAL A 358 16.40 18.51 36.23
N LEU A 359 16.74 17.49 37.02
CA LEU A 359 16.82 17.60 38.47
C LEU A 359 18.22 17.09 38.97
N GLU A 360 18.65 17.66 40.09
CA GLU A 360 19.74 17.10 40.89
C GLU A 360 19.25 15.90 41.73
N ALA A 361 20.22 15.19 42.33
CA ALA A 361 19.91 14.01 43.15
C ALA A 361 19.12 14.35 44.43
N ASP A 362 19.10 15.58 44.86
CA ASP A 362 18.30 16.08 45.98
C ASP A 362 16.86 16.52 45.60
N GLY A 363 16.55 16.47 44.30
CA GLY A 363 15.25 16.87 43.75
C GLY A 363 15.14 18.33 43.33
N THR A 364 16.24 19.11 43.45
CA THR A 364 16.28 20.49 42.97
C THR A 364 16.17 20.54 41.47
N VAL A 365 15.24 21.34 40.92
CA VAL A 365 15.11 21.55 39.47
C VAL A 365 16.22 22.51 39.02
N ILE A 366 17.11 22.04 38.17
CA ILE A 366 18.26 22.82 37.65
C ILE A 366 18.04 23.35 36.24
N HIS A 367 17.11 22.73 35.49
CA HIS A 367 16.79 23.19 34.15
C HIS A 367 15.35 22.86 33.80
N THR A 368 14.71 23.78 33.06
CA THR A 368 13.38 23.56 32.47
C THR A 368 13.43 23.91 30.99
N GLN A 369 12.82 23.06 30.16
CA GLN A 369 12.70 23.29 28.74
C GLN A 369 11.30 22.99 28.24
N ARG A 370 10.63 23.99 27.64
CA ARG A 370 9.38 23.78 26.91
C ARG A 370 9.71 23.19 25.54
N LEU A 371 9.07 22.09 25.20
CA LEU A 371 9.09 21.45 23.88
C LEU A 371 7.70 21.53 23.27
N ASP A 372 7.59 21.96 22.02
CA ASP A 372 6.31 22.24 21.38
C ASP A 372 6.37 21.84 19.89
N ALA A 373 5.40 21.06 19.42
CA ALA A 373 5.35 20.60 18.03
C ALA A 373 5.31 21.76 17.01
N ALA A 374 4.70 22.89 17.37
CA ALA A 374 4.63 24.10 16.56
C ALA A 374 5.63 25.19 16.98
N GLY A 375 6.37 24.96 18.08
CA GLY A 375 7.29 25.95 18.65
C GLY A 375 8.70 25.92 18.06
N PRO A 376 9.56 26.83 18.54
CA PRO A 376 10.96 26.90 18.07
C PRO A 376 11.80 25.71 18.56
N VAL A 377 11.49 25.12 19.71
CA VAL A 377 12.16 23.93 20.25
C VAL A 377 11.20 22.77 20.24
N ARG A 378 11.46 21.78 19.40
CA ARG A 378 10.61 20.62 19.18
C ARG A 378 11.12 19.36 19.87
N GLY A 379 12.39 19.30 20.18
CA GLY A 379 12.99 18.14 20.79
C GLY A 379 14.27 18.46 21.52
N VAL A 380 14.76 17.48 22.28
CA VAL A 380 15.98 17.56 23.07
C VAL A 380 16.60 16.17 23.16
N GLU A 381 17.91 16.11 23.22
CA GLU A 381 18.66 14.93 23.61
C GLU A 381 19.23 15.13 25.02
N LEU A 382 19.00 14.16 25.89
CA LEU A 382 19.55 14.10 27.24
C LEU A 382 20.76 13.18 27.26
N ALA A 383 21.81 13.65 27.89
CA ALA A 383 22.95 12.80 28.20
C ALA A 383 22.58 11.73 29.24
N GLU A 384 23.38 10.67 29.28
CA GLU A 384 23.26 9.60 30.26
C GLU A 384 23.29 10.15 31.71
N ASP A 385 22.62 9.42 32.61
CA ASP A 385 22.69 9.61 34.08
C ASP A 385 22.04 10.91 34.59
N GLN A 386 21.23 11.62 33.79
CA GLN A 386 20.52 12.82 34.23
C GLN A 386 19.10 12.49 34.75
N PHE A 387 18.81 12.90 35.99
CA PHE A 387 17.45 12.83 36.50
C PHE A 387 16.55 13.80 35.76
N HIS A 388 15.47 13.29 35.22
CA HIS A 388 14.51 14.08 34.46
C HIS A 388 13.08 13.63 34.69
N THR A 389 12.15 14.50 34.31
CA THR A 389 10.72 14.22 34.26
C THR A 389 10.05 15.08 33.20
N LEU A 390 8.82 14.67 32.81
CA LEU A 390 8.00 15.36 31.84
C LEU A 390 6.66 15.75 32.45
N VAL A 391 6.14 16.91 32.06
CA VAL A 391 4.77 17.36 32.36
C VAL A 391 4.05 17.73 31.06
N ALA A 392 2.77 17.39 30.93
CA ALA A 392 1.95 17.80 29.78
C ALA A 392 1.53 19.27 29.96
N LEU A 393 1.86 20.12 28.98
CA LEU A 393 1.49 21.55 28.98
C LEU A 393 0.25 21.81 28.11
N SER A 394 -0.12 20.88 27.24
CA SER A 394 -1.36 20.90 26.47
C SER A 394 -2.08 19.56 26.58
N SER A 395 -3.38 19.53 26.28
CA SER A 395 -4.10 18.29 26.07
C SER A 395 -3.51 17.56 24.84
N ASP A 396 -3.59 16.23 24.87
CA ASP A 396 -3.23 15.37 23.76
C ASP A 396 -1.78 15.53 23.28
N ALA A 397 -0.85 15.84 24.20
CA ALA A 397 0.56 15.91 23.87
C ALA A 397 1.12 14.53 23.55
N VAL A 398 1.78 14.39 22.40
CA VAL A 398 2.45 13.15 21.97
C VAL A 398 3.89 13.45 21.58
N LEU A 399 4.81 12.66 22.14
CA LEU A 399 6.23 12.71 21.78
C LEU A 399 6.73 11.37 21.28
N LEU A 400 7.70 11.41 20.40
CA LEU A 400 8.58 10.29 20.06
C LEU A 400 9.75 10.27 21.03
N GLU A 401 9.91 9.18 21.74
CA GLU A 401 11.05 8.91 22.61
C GLU A 401 11.95 7.85 21.97
N LEU A 402 13.22 8.17 21.87
CA LEU A 402 14.28 7.26 21.46
C LEU A 402 15.25 7.10 22.62
N LYS A 403 15.55 5.86 22.99
CA LYS A 403 16.57 5.60 24.02
C LYS A 403 17.36 4.33 23.74
N GLN A 404 18.52 4.25 24.35
CA GLN A 404 19.35 3.06 24.29
C GLN A 404 18.61 1.85 24.86
N GLY A 405 18.57 0.73 24.11
CA GLY A 405 18.12 -0.59 24.49
C GLY A 405 19.30 -1.56 24.66
N PRO A 406 19.02 -2.87 24.80
CA PRO A 406 17.69 -3.47 24.93
C PRO A 406 16.95 -3.12 26.22
N TYR A 407 15.65 -3.42 26.31
CA TYR A 407 14.86 -3.16 27.51
C TYR A 407 15.17 -4.20 28.60
N GLU A 408 15.63 -3.73 29.73
CA GLU A 408 15.88 -4.55 30.94
C GLU A 408 15.02 -4.04 32.10
N PRO A 409 13.91 -4.71 32.44
CA PRO A 409 12.96 -4.21 33.45
C PRO A 409 13.55 -3.87 34.80
N ALA A 410 14.60 -4.59 35.23
CA ALA A 410 15.23 -4.43 36.52
C ALA A 410 16.21 -3.22 36.57
N ALA A 411 16.72 -2.77 35.43
CA ALA A 411 17.76 -1.74 35.33
C ALA A 411 17.34 -0.49 34.53
N ASP A 412 16.15 -0.51 33.91
CA ASP A 412 15.75 0.55 32.98
C ASP A 412 15.56 1.91 33.64
N LYS A 413 15.14 1.97 34.92
CA LYS A 413 14.86 3.23 35.64
C LYS A 413 15.41 3.25 37.06
N ASP A 414 16.29 4.20 37.32
CA ASP A 414 16.73 4.57 38.65
C ASP A 414 15.91 5.80 39.10
N PHE A 415 14.94 5.56 40.01
CA PHE A 415 14.01 6.61 40.44
C PHE A 415 14.60 7.48 41.54
N LEU A 416 14.31 8.78 41.46
CA LEU A 416 14.68 9.72 42.52
C LEU A 416 13.92 9.41 43.82
N ALA A 417 14.67 9.09 44.89
CA ALA A 417 14.11 8.54 46.12
C ALA A 417 13.14 9.48 46.86
N HIS A 418 13.41 10.77 46.82
CA HIS A 418 12.66 11.82 47.54
C HIS A 418 11.37 12.24 46.85
N CYS A 419 11.16 11.82 45.61
CA CYS A 419 9.95 12.19 44.88
C CYS A 419 8.78 11.28 45.21
N PRO A 420 7.55 11.85 45.30
CA PRO A 420 6.35 11.09 45.64
C PRO A 420 6.15 9.86 44.75
N LEU A 421 5.52 8.83 45.35
CA LEU A 421 5.11 7.67 44.58
C LEU A 421 3.96 8.02 43.63
N GLU A 422 3.97 7.47 42.47
CA GLU A 422 2.90 7.63 41.50
C GLU A 422 1.54 7.19 42.07
N GLY A 423 0.49 7.94 41.74
CA GLY A 423 -0.88 7.70 42.25
C GLY A 423 -1.18 8.32 43.63
N SER A 424 -0.19 8.91 44.31
CA SER A 424 -0.42 9.65 45.57
C SER A 424 -0.92 11.08 45.34
N GLU A 425 -1.61 11.67 46.31
CA GLU A 425 -2.02 13.08 46.31
C GLU A 425 -0.81 14.02 46.20
N ALA A 426 0.28 13.69 46.91
CA ALA A 426 1.52 14.42 46.85
C ALA A 426 2.16 14.42 45.45
N ALA A 427 1.97 13.37 44.66
CA ALA A 427 2.42 13.31 43.28
C ALA A 427 1.64 14.26 42.36
N GLN A 428 0.32 14.38 42.58
CA GLN A 428 -0.51 15.31 41.83
C GLN A 428 -0.18 16.78 42.17
N ASP A 429 0.09 17.07 43.46
CA ASP A 429 0.53 18.38 43.87
C ASP A 429 1.90 18.74 43.27
N GLN A 430 2.80 17.79 43.23
CA GLN A 430 4.13 17.98 42.64
C GLN A 430 4.04 18.24 41.12
N GLU A 431 3.18 17.52 40.42
CA GLU A 431 2.95 17.73 38.96
C GLU A 431 2.41 19.16 38.72
N ARG A 432 1.43 19.61 39.53
CA ARG A 432 0.88 20.96 39.41
C ARG A 432 1.94 22.05 39.63
N ARG A 433 2.82 21.88 40.60
CA ARG A 433 3.93 22.83 40.87
C ARG A 433 4.92 22.87 39.71
N TRP A 434 5.27 21.72 39.15
CA TRP A 434 6.18 21.66 38.00
C TRP A 434 5.57 22.26 36.75
N ARG A 435 4.29 22.04 36.49
CA ARG A 435 3.60 22.62 35.34
C ARG A 435 3.56 24.15 35.41
N GLN A 436 3.37 24.71 36.62
CA GLN A 436 3.41 26.17 36.86
C GLN A 436 4.74 26.84 36.50
N LEU A 437 5.85 26.10 36.49
CA LEU A 437 7.15 26.64 36.06
C LEU A 437 7.20 27.02 34.56
N PHE A 438 6.22 26.56 33.80
CA PHE A 438 6.12 26.84 32.34
C PHE A 438 5.00 27.86 32.03
N GLU A 439 4.27 28.34 33.04
CA GLU A 439 3.31 29.41 32.85
C GLU A 439 4.04 30.75 32.69
N PRO A 440 3.55 31.65 31.79
CA PRO A 440 4.17 32.97 31.69
C PRO A 440 4.03 33.67 33.05
N SER A 441 5.15 34.23 33.52
CA SER A 441 5.14 35.08 34.72
C SER A 441 4.08 36.18 34.52
N SER A 442 3.07 36.21 35.35
CA SER A 442 2.11 37.32 35.33
C SER A 442 2.86 38.64 35.45
N PRO A 443 2.57 39.66 34.61
CA PRO A 443 3.27 40.92 34.61
C PRO A 443 3.10 41.68 35.94
#